data_d0daeb54ad12f5065ee1044a5ae3f592
#
_entry.id   d0daeb54ad12f5065ee1044a5ae3f592
#
_cell.length_a   1.000
_cell.length_b   1.000
_cell.length_c   1.000
_cell.angle_alpha   90.00
_cell.angle_beta   90.00
_cell.angle_gamma   90.00
#
_symmetry.space_group_name_H-M   'P 1'
#
loop_
_entity.id
_entity.type
_entity.pdbx_description
1 polymer ?
#
loop_
_entity_poly.entity_id
_entity_poly.type
_entity_poly.pdbx_seq_one_letter_code
_entity_poly.pdbx_strand_id
1 'polypeptide(L)'
;MTGATLVPGFRFPEATVRRDPAMQEEALRACAVDPAVWDGLTEPTLWGNDGFRAMSAAGQGIDGYIHMEQRLTLCGTLPLGEPALFSGETVSNEAVPRGRRIVQRFQVRRSDGTVAAISEHVRLLPDPEKLGKSSDRTGATPAREVPPRRVLAEKTMRPEDVVAYSRPVGNEIHFDPAFAARYGYRAPLAQGLMTMTWMTAFLADSLRRAPDAVLVAQFRRPVFWDDALTLVAEDAADGGDTRLCALNADGRVACELTMTAGASA
;
A
#
# COMPACT_ATOMS: atom_id res chain seq x y z
N MET A 1 -2.16 -22.86 -12.40
CA MET A 1 -2.61 -21.92 -13.48
C MET A 1 -2.17 -20.47 -13.23
N THR A 2 -0.98 -20.27 -12.68
CA THR A 2 -0.50 -18.98 -12.15
C THR A 2 0.26 -18.10 -13.15
N GLY A 3 0.52 -18.58 -14.36
CA GLY A 3 1.34 -17.83 -15.34
C GLY A 3 0.59 -16.82 -16.19
N ALA A 4 -0.68 -17.07 -16.51
CA ALA A 4 -1.44 -16.25 -17.47
C ALA A 4 -1.69 -14.81 -16.96
N THR A 5 -1.99 -14.65 -15.65
CA THR A 5 -2.26 -13.34 -15.04
C THR A 5 -1.02 -12.45 -14.92
N LEU A 6 0.17 -13.03 -15.08
CA LEU A 6 1.45 -12.31 -15.01
C LEU A 6 1.99 -11.88 -16.38
N VAL A 7 1.28 -12.20 -17.46
CA VAL A 7 1.68 -11.79 -18.81
C VAL A 7 1.30 -10.32 -19.01
N PRO A 8 2.23 -9.46 -19.45
CA PRO A 8 1.91 -8.08 -19.80
C PRO A 8 0.73 -8.02 -20.79
N GLY A 9 -0.22 -7.13 -20.53
CA GLY A 9 -1.46 -7.02 -21.29
C GLY A 9 -2.60 -7.93 -20.80
N PHE A 10 -2.37 -8.83 -19.82
CA PHE A 10 -3.48 -9.55 -19.20
C PHE A 10 -4.45 -8.56 -18.55
N ARG A 11 -5.73 -8.68 -18.83
CA ARG A 11 -6.79 -7.86 -18.27
C ARG A 11 -7.55 -8.62 -17.19
N PHE A 12 -7.61 -8.01 -16.00
CA PHE A 12 -8.45 -8.53 -14.93
C PHE A 12 -9.92 -8.31 -15.26
N PRO A 13 -10.82 -9.25 -14.90
CA PRO A 13 -12.25 -9.06 -15.08
C PRO A 13 -12.72 -7.76 -14.45
N GLU A 14 -13.54 -7.01 -15.19
CA GLU A 14 -14.19 -5.82 -14.63
C GLU A 14 -15.25 -6.24 -13.61
N ALA A 15 -15.33 -5.51 -12.51
CA ALA A 15 -16.30 -5.74 -11.46
C ALA A 15 -16.87 -4.40 -10.96
N THR A 16 -18.14 -4.41 -10.59
CA THR A 16 -18.71 -3.30 -9.83
C THR A 16 -18.31 -3.46 -8.37
N VAL A 17 -17.66 -2.44 -7.82
CA VAL A 17 -17.27 -2.38 -6.43
C VAL A 17 -18.05 -1.27 -5.73
N ARG A 18 -18.39 -1.50 -4.48
CA ARG A 18 -18.99 -0.50 -3.62
C ARG A 18 -18.27 -0.57 -2.28
N ARG A 19 -17.75 0.56 -1.83
CA ARG A 19 -17.15 0.61 -0.51
C ARG A 19 -18.24 0.64 0.55
N ASP A 20 -18.42 -0.48 1.23
CA ASP A 20 -19.34 -0.57 2.36
C ASP A 20 -18.82 0.30 3.52
N PRO A 21 -19.68 1.18 4.11
CA PRO A 21 -19.28 2.06 5.21
C PRO A 21 -18.73 1.29 6.42
N ALA A 22 -19.37 0.19 6.81
CA ALA A 22 -18.94 -0.59 7.96
C ALA A 22 -17.57 -1.26 7.72
N MET A 23 -17.34 -1.79 6.50
CA MET A 23 -16.04 -2.36 6.13
C MET A 23 -14.92 -1.29 6.12
N GLN A 24 -15.20 -0.08 5.64
CA GLN A 24 -14.21 1.00 5.70
C GLN A 24 -13.93 1.40 7.14
N GLU A 25 -14.97 1.54 7.96
CA GLU A 25 -14.85 1.88 9.37
C GLU A 25 -14.00 0.85 10.13
N GLU A 26 -14.25 -0.45 9.91
CA GLU A 26 -13.46 -1.53 10.50
C GLU A 26 -11.98 -1.45 10.07
N ALA A 27 -11.71 -1.26 8.78
CA ALA A 27 -10.35 -1.14 8.26
C ALA A 27 -9.63 0.09 8.83
N LEU A 28 -10.30 1.23 8.95
CA LEU A 28 -9.72 2.45 9.52
C LEU A 28 -9.45 2.31 11.01
N ARG A 29 -10.38 1.73 11.78
CA ARG A 29 -10.17 1.44 13.22
C ARG A 29 -8.99 0.50 13.45
N ALA A 30 -8.84 -0.55 12.63
CA ALA A 30 -7.67 -1.43 12.67
C ALA A 30 -6.37 -0.67 12.38
N CYS A 31 -6.43 0.41 11.58
CA CYS A 31 -5.30 1.30 11.37
C CYS A 31 -5.10 2.35 12.49
N ALA A 32 -5.93 2.35 13.55
CA ALA A 32 -6.01 3.40 14.57
C ALA A 32 -6.30 4.79 13.95
N VAL A 33 -7.15 4.81 12.94
CA VAL A 33 -7.64 6.03 12.25
C VAL A 33 -9.09 6.24 12.61
N ASP A 34 -9.44 7.49 13.00
CA ASP A 34 -10.83 7.89 13.17
C ASP A 34 -11.51 7.94 11.80
N PRO A 35 -12.58 7.14 11.55
CA PRO A 35 -13.29 7.17 10.27
C PRO A 35 -13.81 8.55 9.87
N ALA A 36 -14.09 9.42 10.84
CA ALA A 36 -14.60 10.77 10.60
C ALA A 36 -13.64 11.67 9.79
N VAL A 37 -12.33 11.36 9.77
CA VAL A 37 -11.36 12.14 9.00
C VAL A 37 -11.64 12.14 7.49
N TRP A 38 -12.40 11.15 6.99
CA TRP A 38 -12.75 11.04 5.56
C TRP A 38 -14.09 11.68 5.21
N ASP A 39 -14.89 12.13 6.20
CA ASP A 39 -16.11 12.93 6.00
C ASP A 39 -17.07 12.36 4.94
N GLY A 40 -17.38 11.08 5.03
CA GLY A 40 -18.26 10.38 4.08
C GLY A 40 -17.63 10.04 2.72
N LEU A 41 -16.33 10.24 2.56
CA LEU A 41 -15.60 9.87 1.35
C LEU A 41 -14.94 8.50 1.48
N THR A 42 -14.72 7.84 0.35
CA THR A 42 -13.93 6.61 0.29
C THR A 42 -12.46 6.92 0.59
N GLU A 43 -11.88 6.19 1.54
CA GLU A 43 -10.45 6.22 1.82
C GLU A 43 -9.68 5.60 0.65
N PRO A 44 -8.77 6.36 0.00
CA PRO A 44 -8.23 5.96 -1.31
C PRO A 44 -7.26 4.78 -1.26
N THR A 45 -6.58 4.51 -0.15
CA THR A 45 -5.60 3.41 -0.09
C THR A 45 -6.27 2.04 -0.13
N LEU A 46 -7.55 1.97 0.25
CA LEU A 46 -8.33 0.73 0.21
C LEU A 46 -8.54 0.21 -1.22
N TRP A 47 -8.39 1.04 -2.26
CA TRP A 47 -8.35 0.56 -3.65
C TRP A 47 -7.17 -0.37 -3.93
N GLY A 48 -6.09 -0.27 -3.16
CA GLY A 48 -5.01 -1.24 -3.17
C GLY A 48 -5.48 -2.64 -2.73
N ASN A 49 -6.30 -2.73 -1.69
CA ASN A 49 -6.87 -4.01 -1.25
C ASN A 49 -7.82 -4.61 -2.30
N ASP A 50 -8.58 -3.76 -3.03
CA ASP A 50 -9.41 -4.24 -4.14
C ASP A 50 -8.56 -4.82 -5.27
N GLY A 51 -7.39 -4.23 -5.55
CA GLY A 51 -6.43 -4.78 -6.50
C GLY A 51 -5.97 -6.20 -6.10
N PHE A 52 -5.63 -6.44 -4.84
CA PHE A 52 -5.28 -7.78 -4.36
C PHE A 52 -6.46 -8.75 -4.46
N ARG A 53 -7.67 -8.32 -4.14
CA ARG A 53 -8.89 -9.15 -4.31
C ARG A 53 -9.13 -9.51 -5.78
N ALA A 54 -8.96 -8.55 -6.70
CA ALA A 54 -9.10 -8.81 -8.14
C ALA A 54 -8.03 -9.80 -8.65
N MET A 55 -6.79 -9.69 -8.18
CA MET A 55 -5.73 -10.66 -8.50
C MET A 55 -6.10 -12.06 -8.00
N SER A 56 -6.53 -12.19 -6.75
CA SER A 56 -6.94 -13.46 -6.15
C SER A 56 -8.15 -14.07 -6.89
N ALA A 57 -9.16 -13.25 -7.21
CA ALA A 57 -10.35 -13.68 -7.96
C ALA A 57 -10.00 -14.18 -9.38
N ALA A 58 -8.96 -13.65 -9.99
CA ALA A 58 -8.42 -14.12 -11.27
C ALA A 58 -7.54 -15.38 -11.15
N GLY A 59 -7.46 -15.99 -9.96
CA GLY A 59 -6.66 -17.19 -9.69
C GLY A 59 -5.15 -16.91 -9.58
N GLN A 60 -4.75 -15.66 -9.41
CA GLN A 60 -3.37 -15.34 -9.12
C GLN A 60 -3.09 -15.55 -7.63
N GLY A 61 -2.14 -16.40 -7.30
CA GLY A 61 -1.61 -16.47 -5.93
C GLY A 61 -0.97 -15.12 -5.55
N ILE A 62 -1.23 -14.69 -4.33
CA ILE A 62 -0.65 -13.44 -3.79
C ILE A 62 0.48 -13.72 -2.80
N ASP A 63 0.66 -14.98 -2.39
CA ASP A 63 1.66 -15.41 -1.44
C ASP A 63 3.07 -15.37 -2.01
N GLY A 64 4.04 -15.06 -1.17
CA GLY A 64 5.45 -15.04 -1.53
C GLY A 64 5.90 -13.80 -2.31
N TYR A 65 5.00 -12.90 -2.66
CA TYR A 65 5.36 -11.62 -3.27
C TYR A 65 5.71 -10.58 -2.22
N ILE A 66 6.71 -9.77 -2.50
CA ILE A 66 7.07 -8.60 -1.71
C ILE A 66 6.39 -7.38 -2.36
N HIS A 67 5.48 -6.73 -1.65
CA HIS A 67 4.91 -5.45 -2.08
C HIS A 67 5.95 -4.36 -1.86
N MET A 68 6.49 -3.80 -2.94
CA MET A 68 7.58 -2.84 -2.90
C MET A 68 7.11 -1.40 -2.92
N GLU A 69 6.07 -1.13 -3.73
CA GLU A 69 5.53 0.22 -3.91
C GLU A 69 4.04 0.15 -4.23
N GLN A 70 3.31 1.08 -3.66
CA GLN A 70 1.92 1.39 -4.02
C GLN A 70 1.87 2.82 -4.53
N ARG A 71 1.37 3.01 -5.75
CA ARG A 71 1.09 4.32 -6.31
C ARG A 71 -0.41 4.49 -6.47
N LEU A 72 -0.92 5.62 -6.00
CA LEU A 72 -2.30 6.03 -6.22
C LEU A 72 -2.31 7.38 -6.93
N THR A 73 -2.90 7.42 -8.11
CA THR A 73 -3.22 8.68 -8.79
C THR A 73 -4.70 8.95 -8.54
N LEU A 74 -4.99 10.01 -7.82
CA LEU A 74 -6.36 10.43 -7.50
C LEU A 74 -6.81 11.47 -8.51
N CYS A 75 -8.01 11.29 -9.07
CA CYS A 75 -8.66 12.18 -10.04
C CYS A 75 -10.00 12.64 -9.45
N GLY A 76 -9.97 13.10 -8.21
CA GLY A 76 -11.12 13.53 -7.45
C GLY A 76 -11.50 12.55 -6.34
N THR A 77 -12.56 12.91 -5.59
CA THR A 77 -13.10 12.11 -4.50
C THR A 77 -14.19 11.17 -4.99
N LEU A 78 -14.44 10.11 -4.24
CA LEU A 78 -15.58 9.22 -4.44
C LEU A 78 -16.36 9.13 -3.12
N PRO A 79 -17.68 9.45 -3.10
CA PRO A 79 -18.50 9.27 -1.93
C PRO A 79 -18.51 7.82 -1.44
N LEU A 80 -18.54 7.64 -0.13
CA LEU A 80 -18.64 6.33 0.49
C LEU A 80 -19.97 5.66 0.12
N GLY A 81 -19.93 4.42 -0.29
CA GLY A 81 -21.11 3.67 -0.72
C GLY A 81 -21.54 3.91 -2.18
N GLU A 82 -20.91 4.81 -2.91
CA GLU A 82 -21.16 4.96 -4.34
C GLU A 82 -20.58 3.77 -5.12
N PRO A 83 -21.34 3.17 -6.06
CA PRO A 83 -20.83 2.11 -6.91
C PRO A 83 -19.82 2.66 -7.92
N ALA A 84 -18.74 1.91 -8.13
CA ALA A 84 -17.73 2.22 -9.13
C ALA A 84 -17.36 0.98 -9.93
N LEU A 85 -16.92 1.16 -11.15
CA LEU A 85 -16.34 0.09 -11.98
C LEU A 85 -14.85 -0.03 -11.63
N PHE A 86 -14.43 -1.25 -11.34
CA PHE A 86 -13.06 -1.60 -11.03
C PHE A 86 -12.53 -2.57 -12.08
N SER A 87 -11.47 -2.18 -12.77
CA SER A 87 -10.81 -2.99 -13.80
C SER A 87 -9.31 -2.82 -13.74
N GLY A 88 -8.55 -3.75 -14.31
CA GLY A 88 -7.10 -3.64 -14.24
C GLY A 88 -6.38 -4.49 -15.27
N GLU A 89 -5.07 -4.31 -15.32
CA GLU A 89 -4.18 -5.05 -16.21
C GLU A 89 -2.80 -5.30 -15.58
N THR A 90 -2.11 -6.32 -16.05
CA THR A 90 -0.70 -6.51 -15.82
C THR A 90 0.08 -5.66 -16.82
N VAL A 91 0.77 -4.64 -16.33
CA VAL A 91 1.53 -3.67 -17.16
C VAL A 91 2.88 -4.24 -17.57
N SER A 92 3.62 -4.78 -16.61
CA SER A 92 4.94 -5.36 -16.87
C SER A 92 5.25 -6.54 -15.96
N ASN A 93 6.17 -7.40 -16.41
CA ASN A 93 6.74 -8.51 -15.67
C ASN A 93 8.18 -8.72 -16.13
N GLU A 94 9.11 -8.09 -15.45
CA GLU A 94 10.50 -7.96 -15.86
C GLU A 94 11.43 -8.78 -14.96
N ALA A 95 12.43 -9.41 -15.55
CA ALA A 95 13.50 -10.04 -14.78
C ALA A 95 14.37 -8.95 -14.14
N VAL A 96 14.65 -9.11 -12.85
CA VAL A 96 15.54 -8.24 -12.07
C VAL A 96 16.52 -9.10 -11.26
N PRO A 97 17.63 -8.56 -10.75
CA PRO A 97 18.64 -9.37 -10.05
C PRO A 97 18.10 -10.22 -8.89
N ARG A 98 17.02 -9.80 -8.22
CA ARG A 98 16.43 -10.50 -7.07
C ARG A 98 15.23 -11.38 -7.42
N GLY A 99 14.85 -11.47 -8.70
CA GLY A 99 13.64 -12.22 -9.12
C GLY A 99 12.93 -11.55 -10.28
N ARG A 100 11.64 -11.34 -10.15
CA ARG A 100 10.81 -10.67 -11.17
C ARG A 100 10.05 -9.49 -10.55
N ARG A 101 10.16 -8.32 -11.19
CA ARG A 101 9.41 -7.12 -10.85
C ARG A 101 8.13 -7.12 -11.69
N ILE A 102 7.00 -7.02 -11.03
CA ILE A 102 5.67 -7.07 -11.63
C ILE A 102 4.95 -5.78 -11.30
N VAL A 103 4.39 -5.13 -12.32
CA VAL A 103 3.55 -3.95 -12.18
C VAL A 103 2.14 -4.30 -12.64
N GLN A 104 1.17 -4.07 -11.78
CA GLN A 104 -0.25 -4.24 -12.07
C GLN A 104 -0.97 -2.93 -11.74
N ARG A 105 -1.81 -2.50 -12.69
CA ARG A 105 -2.54 -1.24 -12.62
C ARG A 105 -4.04 -1.52 -12.61
N PHE A 106 -4.74 -0.86 -11.70
CA PHE A 106 -6.20 -0.90 -11.60
C PHE A 106 -6.77 0.50 -11.70
N GLN A 107 -7.95 0.61 -12.29
CA GLN A 107 -8.69 1.86 -12.41
C GLN A 107 -10.02 1.74 -11.67
N VAL A 108 -10.37 2.81 -10.98
CA VAL A 108 -11.68 3.03 -10.37
C VAL A 108 -12.40 4.06 -11.22
N ARG A 109 -13.52 3.71 -11.82
CA ARG A 109 -14.33 4.61 -12.64
C ARG A 109 -15.69 4.85 -12.01
N ARG A 110 -16.14 6.09 -12.02
CA ARG A 110 -17.48 6.47 -11.60
C ARG A 110 -18.51 5.94 -12.58
N SER A 111 -19.79 6.03 -12.22
CA SER A 111 -20.92 5.62 -13.08
C SER A 111 -21.01 6.41 -14.39
N ASP A 112 -20.49 7.63 -14.44
CA ASP A 112 -20.40 8.46 -15.65
C ASP A 112 -19.22 8.08 -16.56
N GLY A 113 -18.40 7.10 -16.16
CA GLY A 113 -17.22 6.62 -16.89
C GLY A 113 -15.93 7.40 -16.59
N THR A 114 -15.98 8.50 -15.81
CA THR A 114 -14.78 9.24 -15.44
C THR A 114 -13.92 8.45 -14.47
N VAL A 115 -12.59 8.59 -14.57
CA VAL A 115 -11.65 7.96 -13.63
C VAL A 115 -11.67 8.70 -12.31
N ALA A 116 -11.88 7.97 -11.20
CA ALA A 116 -11.76 8.49 -9.85
C ALA A 116 -10.38 8.26 -9.26
N ALA A 117 -9.79 7.09 -9.55
CA ALA A 117 -8.46 6.74 -9.07
C ALA A 117 -7.79 5.70 -9.97
N ILE A 118 -6.45 5.71 -9.97
CA ILE A 118 -5.61 4.66 -10.54
C ILE A 118 -4.72 4.12 -9.41
N SER A 119 -4.73 2.80 -9.23
CA SER A 119 -3.95 2.09 -8.21
C SER A 119 -2.93 1.18 -8.90
N GLU A 120 -1.64 1.45 -8.70
CA GLU A 120 -0.56 0.64 -9.26
C GLU A 120 0.19 -0.08 -8.13
N HIS A 121 0.32 -1.40 -8.29
CA HIS A 121 1.08 -2.27 -7.40
C HIS A 121 2.39 -2.63 -8.05
N VAL A 122 3.49 -2.29 -7.41
CA VAL A 122 4.82 -2.78 -7.78
C VAL A 122 5.22 -3.87 -6.81
N ARG A 123 5.34 -5.08 -7.32
CA ARG A 123 5.67 -6.26 -6.50
C ARG A 123 6.91 -6.96 -7.02
N LEU A 124 7.65 -7.57 -6.11
CA LEU A 124 8.74 -8.47 -6.43
C LEU A 124 8.30 -9.91 -6.14
N LEU A 125 8.39 -10.78 -7.13
CA LEU A 125 8.40 -12.22 -6.93
C LEU A 125 9.86 -12.64 -6.78
N PRO A 126 10.33 -12.96 -5.55
CA PRO A 126 11.73 -13.30 -5.34
C PRO A 126 12.09 -14.59 -6.03
N ASP A 127 13.32 -14.68 -6.51
CA ASP A 127 13.91 -15.94 -6.96
C ASP A 127 14.26 -16.79 -5.73
N PRO A 128 13.67 -18.00 -5.57
CA PRO A 128 13.92 -18.85 -4.42
C PRO A 128 15.40 -19.15 -4.16
N GLU A 129 16.20 -19.26 -5.23
CA GLU A 129 17.64 -19.54 -5.11
C GLU A 129 18.44 -18.35 -4.57
N LYS A 130 17.83 -17.16 -4.58
CA LYS A 130 18.43 -15.90 -4.11
C LYS A 130 17.86 -15.44 -2.77
N LEU A 131 16.82 -16.13 -2.25
CA LEU A 131 16.31 -15.90 -0.92
C LEU A 131 17.38 -16.29 0.11
N GLY A 132 17.69 -15.39 1.04
CA GLY A 132 18.68 -15.65 2.10
C GLY A 132 20.14 -15.36 1.72
N LYS A 133 20.46 -15.14 0.47
CA LYS A 133 21.75 -14.55 0.10
C LYS A 133 21.66 -13.05 0.36
N SER A 134 21.99 -12.65 1.59
CA SER A 134 22.30 -11.26 1.91
C SER A 134 23.34 -10.81 0.87
N SER A 135 22.95 -9.91 -0.02
CA SER A 135 23.97 -9.15 -0.71
C SER A 135 24.68 -8.38 0.40
N ASP A 136 25.88 -8.74 0.75
CA ASP A 136 26.79 -7.91 1.53
C ASP A 136 26.87 -6.55 0.85
N ARG A 137 25.91 -5.70 1.17
CA ARG A 137 26.02 -4.28 0.87
C ARG A 137 26.97 -3.67 1.89
N THR A 138 28.23 -4.01 1.76
CA THR A 138 29.36 -3.31 2.40
C THR A 138 29.60 -1.92 1.78
N GLY A 139 28.73 -1.46 0.89
CA GLY A 139 28.67 -0.07 0.49
C GLY A 139 27.87 0.72 1.52
N ALA A 140 28.54 1.38 2.47
CA ALA A 140 27.92 2.45 3.25
C ALA A 140 27.33 3.45 2.26
N THR A 141 25.99 3.44 2.11
CA THR A 141 25.32 4.57 1.46
C THR A 141 25.74 5.79 2.27
N PRO A 142 26.32 6.84 1.65
CA PRO A 142 26.71 8.04 2.37
C PRO A 142 25.53 8.46 3.22
N ALA A 143 25.81 8.83 4.48
CA ALA A 143 24.79 9.34 5.37
C ALA A 143 24.18 10.57 4.67
N ARG A 144 23.01 10.38 4.05
CA ARG A 144 22.23 11.48 3.51
C ARG A 144 21.90 12.35 4.71
N GLU A 145 22.21 13.62 4.64
CA GLU A 145 21.76 14.60 5.60
C GLU A 145 20.26 14.37 5.80
N VAL A 146 19.87 13.97 7.01
CA VAL A 146 18.47 13.69 7.31
C VAL A 146 17.82 15.04 7.54
N PRO A 147 16.87 15.46 6.70
CA PRO A 147 16.20 16.74 6.90
C PRO A 147 15.53 16.77 8.29
N PRO A 148 15.29 17.95 8.86
CA PRO A 148 14.55 18.10 10.11
C PRO A 148 13.24 17.31 10.03
N ARG A 149 12.95 16.55 11.08
CA ARG A 149 11.76 15.68 11.14
C ARG A 149 10.89 16.07 12.31
N ARG A 150 9.62 16.30 12.04
CA ARG A 150 8.62 16.54 13.07
C ARG A 150 7.86 15.24 13.35
N VAL A 151 7.85 14.78 14.59
CA VAL A 151 7.03 13.63 15.00
C VAL A 151 5.55 14.03 14.93
N LEU A 152 4.77 13.22 14.26
CA LEU A 152 3.33 13.39 14.12
C LEU A 152 2.54 12.46 15.04
N ALA A 153 2.98 11.20 15.14
CA ALA A 153 2.29 10.18 15.92
C ALA A 153 3.19 8.98 16.20
N GLU A 154 2.76 8.18 17.15
CA GLU A 154 3.31 6.85 17.41
C GLU A 154 2.19 5.81 17.32
N LYS A 155 2.51 4.60 16.89
CA LYS A 155 1.58 3.48 16.77
C LYS A 155 2.29 2.20 17.12
N THR A 156 1.68 1.39 18.00
CA THR A 156 2.05 -0.01 18.18
C THR A 156 1.10 -0.86 17.35
N MET A 157 1.64 -1.69 16.47
CA MET A 157 0.86 -2.69 15.76
C MET A 157 0.36 -3.73 16.77
N ARG A 158 -0.87 -4.20 16.61
CA ARG A 158 -1.45 -5.25 17.44
C ARG A 158 -1.90 -6.40 16.57
N PRO A 159 -1.64 -7.65 16.96
CA PRO A 159 -1.99 -8.82 16.15
C PRO A 159 -3.45 -8.81 15.70
N GLU A 160 -4.39 -8.46 16.59
CA GLU A 160 -5.81 -8.40 16.30
C GLU A 160 -6.17 -7.38 15.22
N ASP A 161 -5.52 -6.21 15.22
CA ASP A 161 -5.73 -5.16 14.23
C ASP A 161 -5.19 -5.56 12.86
N VAL A 162 -3.99 -6.18 12.85
CA VAL A 162 -3.37 -6.68 11.61
C VAL A 162 -4.22 -7.78 10.98
N VAL A 163 -4.76 -8.68 11.80
CA VAL A 163 -5.68 -9.73 11.37
C VAL A 163 -6.97 -9.12 10.79
N ALA A 164 -7.59 -8.17 11.49
CA ALA A 164 -8.83 -7.52 11.06
C ALA A 164 -8.65 -6.83 9.71
N TYR A 165 -7.56 -6.06 9.54
CA TYR A 165 -7.27 -5.35 8.29
C TYR A 165 -6.97 -6.30 7.12
N SER A 166 -6.23 -7.39 7.38
CA SER A 166 -5.66 -8.23 6.32
C SER A 166 -6.52 -9.41 5.92
N ARG A 167 -7.38 -9.92 6.81
CA ARG A 167 -8.24 -11.08 6.56
C ARG A 167 -9.11 -10.97 5.31
N PRO A 168 -9.73 -9.80 4.98
CA PRO A 168 -10.52 -9.65 3.76
C PRO A 168 -9.74 -9.81 2.45
N VAL A 169 -8.40 -9.70 2.48
CA VAL A 169 -7.52 -9.94 1.33
C VAL A 169 -7.09 -11.39 1.22
N GLY A 170 -7.01 -12.12 2.35
CA GLY A 170 -6.80 -13.57 2.40
C GLY A 170 -5.35 -14.04 2.28
N ASN A 171 -4.34 -13.16 2.43
CA ASN A 171 -2.94 -13.56 2.44
C ASN A 171 -2.51 -13.96 3.86
N GLU A 172 -2.24 -15.27 4.06
CA GLU A 172 -1.95 -15.87 5.36
C GLU A 172 -0.70 -15.34 6.05
N ILE A 173 0.23 -14.75 5.30
CA ILE A 173 1.46 -14.17 5.86
C ILE A 173 1.20 -13.07 6.90
N HIS A 174 -0.01 -12.50 6.88
CA HIS A 174 -0.42 -11.41 7.77
C HIS A 174 -1.11 -11.89 9.05
N PHE A 175 -1.49 -13.19 9.14
CA PHE A 175 -2.26 -13.66 10.30
C PHE A 175 -1.97 -15.09 10.74
N ASP A 176 -1.12 -15.85 10.00
CA ASP A 176 -0.69 -17.18 10.39
C ASP A 176 0.82 -17.19 10.71
N PRO A 177 1.21 -17.35 12.01
CA PRO A 177 2.62 -17.41 12.39
C PRO A 177 3.39 -18.56 11.75
N ALA A 178 2.76 -19.73 11.56
CA ALA A 178 3.41 -20.88 10.94
C ALA A 178 3.65 -20.63 9.44
N PHE A 179 2.72 -19.93 8.79
CA PHE A 179 2.88 -19.51 7.40
C PHE A 179 4.00 -18.47 7.27
N ALA A 180 4.04 -17.45 8.12
CA ALA A 180 5.09 -16.42 8.09
C ALA A 180 6.49 -17.03 8.33
N ALA A 181 6.60 -18.00 9.25
CA ALA A 181 7.85 -18.69 9.53
C ALA A 181 8.41 -19.45 8.31
N ARG A 182 7.55 -19.99 7.42
CA ARG A 182 7.98 -20.65 6.17
C ARG A 182 8.75 -19.69 5.23
N TYR A 183 8.48 -18.39 5.34
CA TYR A 183 9.18 -17.34 4.59
C TYR A 183 10.33 -16.70 5.36
N GLY A 184 10.69 -17.27 6.54
CA GLY A 184 11.81 -16.79 7.37
C GLY A 184 11.49 -15.55 8.21
N TYR A 185 10.22 -15.20 8.37
CA TYR A 185 9.81 -14.07 9.21
C TYR A 185 9.61 -14.53 10.67
N ARG A 186 9.97 -13.66 11.63
CA ARG A 186 9.83 -13.93 13.06
C ARG A 186 8.38 -13.98 13.55
N ALA A 187 7.49 -13.32 12.83
CA ALA A 187 6.07 -13.19 13.15
C ALA A 187 5.31 -12.77 11.88
N PRO A 188 3.97 -12.84 11.87
CA PRO A 188 3.16 -12.26 10.80
C PRO A 188 3.46 -10.78 10.56
N LEU A 189 3.29 -10.37 9.31
CA LEU A 189 3.58 -9.01 8.86
C LEU A 189 2.32 -8.16 8.88
N ALA A 190 2.42 -6.91 9.30
CA ALA A 190 1.40 -5.92 8.95
C ALA A 190 1.42 -5.69 7.43
N GLN A 191 0.24 -5.64 6.83
CA GLN A 191 0.14 -5.34 5.40
C GLN A 191 0.69 -3.94 5.10
N GLY A 192 1.48 -3.78 4.04
CA GLY A 192 2.04 -2.47 3.68
C GLY A 192 0.96 -1.39 3.50
N LEU A 193 -0.18 -1.77 2.92
CA LEU A 193 -1.33 -0.88 2.78
C LEU A 193 -1.92 -0.45 4.14
N MET A 194 -1.86 -1.27 5.17
CA MET A 194 -2.28 -0.88 6.53
C MET A 194 -1.43 0.28 7.06
N THR A 195 -0.11 0.21 6.84
CA THR A 195 0.79 1.31 7.19
C THR A 195 0.51 2.55 6.33
N MET A 196 0.30 2.38 5.02
CA MET A 196 -0.05 3.47 4.12
C MET A 196 -1.38 4.14 4.52
N THR A 197 -2.43 3.37 4.85
CA THR A 197 -3.73 3.89 5.33
C THR A 197 -3.55 4.76 6.58
N TRP A 198 -2.76 4.29 7.55
CA TRP A 198 -2.45 5.08 8.75
C TRP A 198 -1.75 6.41 8.40
N MET A 199 -0.75 6.36 7.51
CA MET A 199 -0.01 7.57 7.10
C MET A 199 -0.89 8.54 6.31
N THR A 200 -1.74 8.02 5.40
CA THR A 200 -2.61 8.84 4.54
C THR A 200 -3.68 9.59 5.34
N ALA A 201 -4.08 9.09 6.50
CA ALA A 201 -5.00 9.79 7.39
C ALA A 201 -4.49 11.19 7.80
N PHE A 202 -3.17 11.37 7.93
CA PHE A 202 -2.54 12.67 8.22
C PHE A 202 -2.55 13.64 7.02
N LEU A 203 -2.92 13.14 5.85
CA LEU A 203 -3.07 13.92 4.62
C LEU A 203 -4.54 14.11 4.22
N ALA A 204 -5.50 13.56 4.99
CA ALA A 204 -6.91 13.55 4.63
C ALA A 204 -7.46 14.96 4.36
N ASP A 205 -7.14 15.95 5.20
CA ASP A 205 -7.55 17.34 4.99
C ASP A 205 -6.99 17.93 3.68
N SER A 206 -5.74 17.62 3.36
CA SER A 206 -5.12 18.08 2.13
C SER A 206 -5.76 17.43 0.91
N LEU A 207 -6.04 16.12 0.99
CA LEU A 207 -6.69 15.36 -0.08
C LEU A 207 -8.14 15.77 -0.31
N ARG A 208 -8.87 16.15 0.75
CA ARG A 208 -10.23 16.68 0.59
C ARG A 208 -10.27 18.05 -0.09
N ARG A 209 -9.28 18.92 0.21
CA ARG A 209 -9.15 20.26 -0.42
C ARG A 209 -8.60 20.21 -1.82
N ALA A 210 -7.69 19.30 -2.11
CA ALA A 210 -7.05 19.10 -3.40
C ALA A 210 -7.10 17.62 -3.76
N PRO A 211 -8.25 17.14 -4.29
CA PRO A 211 -8.48 15.72 -4.49
C PRO A 211 -7.67 15.13 -5.65
N ASP A 212 -7.10 15.97 -6.51
CA ASP A 212 -6.19 15.55 -7.57
C ASP A 212 -4.78 15.49 -6.99
N ALA A 213 -4.31 14.28 -6.72
CA ALA A 213 -3.01 14.06 -6.10
C ALA A 213 -2.41 12.72 -6.53
N VAL A 214 -1.10 12.63 -6.44
CA VAL A 214 -0.37 11.37 -6.56
C VAL A 214 0.24 11.01 -5.22
N LEU A 215 -0.15 9.86 -4.71
CA LEU A 215 0.42 9.25 -3.50
C LEU A 215 1.34 8.11 -3.91
N VAL A 216 2.57 8.09 -3.41
CA VAL A 216 3.51 6.99 -3.63
C VAL A 216 4.02 6.50 -2.29
N ALA A 217 3.65 5.26 -1.93
CA ALA A 217 4.20 4.59 -0.75
C ALA A 217 5.28 3.59 -1.16
N GLN A 218 6.45 3.69 -0.55
CA GLN A 218 7.55 2.75 -0.73
C GLN A 218 7.74 1.93 0.55
N PHE A 219 7.56 0.62 0.44
CA PHE A 219 7.71 -0.31 1.55
C PHE A 219 9.16 -0.78 1.63
N ARG A 220 9.91 -0.19 2.53
CA ARG A 220 11.37 -0.36 2.63
C ARG A 220 11.78 -1.55 3.49
N ARG A 221 10.98 -1.85 4.53
CA ARG A 221 11.25 -2.93 5.50
C ARG A 221 9.94 -3.59 5.92
N PRO A 222 9.99 -4.88 6.28
CA PRO A 222 8.83 -5.53 6.90
C PRO A 222 8.47 -4.82 8.21
N VAL A 223 7.18 -4.69 8.45
CA VAL A 223 6.60 -4.30 9.73
C VAL A 223 5.89 -5.52 10.28
N PHE A 224 6.22 -5.92 11.48
CA PHE A 224 5.58 -7.07 12.12
C PHE A 224 4.33 -6.63 12.90
N TRP A 225 3.46 -7.58 13.16
CA TRP A 225 2.18 -7.31 13.82
C TRP A 225 2.26 -6.84 15.28
N ASP A 226 3.48 -6.81 15.85
CA ASP A 226 3.81 -6.38 17.21
C ASP A 226 4.86 -5.25 17.23
N ASP A 227 5.18 -4.67 16.07
CA ASP A 227 6.16 -3.59 15.97
C ASP A 227 5.58 -2.24 16.42
N ALA A 228 6.46 -1.40 16.98
CA ALA A 228 6.17 0.02 17.21
C ALA A 228 6.69 0.85 16.04
N LEU A 229 5.90 1.84 15.62
CA LEU A 229 6.23 2.79 14.57
C LEU A 229 6.11 4.22 15.07
N THR A 230 7.04 5.07 14.66
CA THR A 230 6.96 6.52 14.81
C THR A 230 6.75 7.16 13.44
N LEU A 231 5.66 7.92 13.29
CA LEU A 231 5.40 8.69 12.08
C LEU A 231 6.04 10.05 12.18
N VAL A 232 6.82 10.41 11.17
CA VAL A 232 7.45 11.71 11.07
C VAL A 232 7.14 12.37 9.72
N ALA A 233 6.99 13.69 9.72
CA ALA A 233 7.02 14.51 8.52
C ALA A 233 8.44 15.03 8.29
N GLU A 234 8.89 14.98 7.05
CA GLU A 234 10.07 15.71 6.61
C GLU A 234 9.63 17.09 6.13
N ASP A 235 10.25 18.15 6.65
CA ASP A 235 9.95 19.50 6.21
C ASP A 235 10.42 19.68 4.76
N ALA A 236 9.49 20.03 3.88
CA ALA A 236 9.82 20.35 2.50
C ALA A 236 10.61 21.66 2.45
N ALA A 237 11.79 21.62 1.87
CA ALA A 237 12.67 22.78 1.78
C ALA A 237 12.12 23.90 0.93
N ASP A 238 11.07 23.89 0.22
CA ASP A 238 10.53 24.99 -0.63
C ASP A 238 9.05 24.82 -1.02
N GLY A 239 8.18 24.39 -0.09
CA GLY A 239 6.75 24.24 -0.39
C GLY A 239 6.46 23.13 -1.39
N GLY A 240 7.38 22.19 -1.53
CA GLY A 240 7.30 21.03 -2.42
C GLY A 240 6.43 19.88 -1.87
N ASP A 241 6.69 18.68 -2.35
CA ASP A 241 5.95 17.46 -2.01
C ASP A 241 5.92 17.20 -0.51
N THR A 242 4.76 16.83 0.02
CA THR A 242 4.64 16.35 1.40
C THR A 242 5.23 14.95 1.50
N ARG A 243 6.17 14.77 2.44
CA ARG A 243 6.81 13.48 2.68
C ARG A 243 6.62 13.05 4.12
N LEU A 244 6.10 11.85 4.29
CA LEU A 244 5.93 11.19 5.57
C LEU A 244 6.78 9.92 5.63
N CYS A 245 7.36 9.62 6.79
CA CYS A 245 8.10 8.39 7.02
C CYS A 245 7.59 7.69 8.28
N ALA A 246 7.24 6.41 8.17
CA ALA A 246 7.03 5.54 9.32
C ALA A 246 8.37 4.87 9.67
N LEU A 247 8.89 5.16 10.86
CA LEU A 247 10.15 4.64 11.37
C LEU A 247 9.86 3.46 12.31
N ASN A 248 10.67 2.40 12.21
CA ASN A 248 10.65 1.31 13.18
C ASN A 248 11.37 1.70 14.49
N ALA A 249 11.40 0.81 15.47
CA ALA A 249 12.05 1.03 16.77
C ALA A 249 13.54 1.38 16.66
N ASP A 250 14.24 0.96 15.60
CA ASP A 250 15.65 1.31 15.33
C ASP A 250 15.80 2.68 14.66
N GLY A 251 14.73 3.45 14.48
CA GLY A 251 14.74 4.73 13.77
C GLY A 251 14.92 4.60 12.23
N ARG A 252 14.78 3.39 11.68
CA ARG A 252 14.94 3.14 10.25
C ARG A 252 13.58 3.24 9.55
N VAL A 253 13.59 3.83 8.35
CA VAL A 253 12.36 3.95 7.53
C VAL A 253 11.82 2.57 7.17
N ALA A 254 10.62 2.25 7.63
CA ALA A 254 9.87 1.06 7.24
C ALA A 254 8.97 1.35 6.03
N CYS A 255 8.25 2.47 6.05
CA CYS A 255 7.45 2.95 4.92
C CYS A 255 7.70 4.45 4.71
N GLU A 256 7.78 4.85 3.45
CA GLU A 256 7.88 6.24 3.02
C GLU A 256 6.67 6.56 2.15
N LEU A 257 5.97 7.65 2.44
CA LEU A 257 4.83 8.13 1.66
C LEU A 257 5.11 9.54 1.17
N THR A 258 5.04 9.74 -0.14
CA THR A 258 5.08 11.07 -0.76
C THR A 258 3.71 11.41 -1.34
N MET A 259 3.33 12.68 -1.20
CA MET A 259 2.15 13.25 -1.87
C MET A 259 2.60 14.42 -2.71
N THR A 260 2.30 14.36 -4.01
CA THR A 260 2.45 15.46 -4.96
C THR A 260 1.08 15.94 -5.40
N ALA A 261 0.91 17.23 -5.58
CA ALA A 261 -0.30 17.77 -6.21
C ALA A 261 -0.43 17.20 -7.63
N GLY A 262 -1.64 16.84 -8.03
CA GLY A 262 -1.90 16.49 -9.42
C GLY A 262 -1.63 17.68 -10.32
N ALA A 263 -1.08 17.44 -11.50
CA ALA A 263 -1.04 18.48 -12.52
C ALA A 263 -2.50 18.80 -12.88
N SER A 264 -2.96 20.01 -12.59
CA SER A 264 -4.25 20.49 -13.07
C SER A 264 -4.27 20.32 -14.58
N ALA A 265 -5.19 19.48 -15.07
CA ALA A 265 -5.39 19.26 -16.50
C ALA A 265 -5.98 20.50 -17.18
#